data_bfb0dcff916ed39de722ac2c6804abcf
#
_entry.id   bfb0dcff916ed39de722ac2c6804abcf
#
_cell.length_a   1.000
_cell.length_b   1.000
_cell.length_c   1.000
_cell.angle_alpha   90.00
_cell.angle_beta   90.00
_cell.angle_gamma   90.00
#
_symmetry.space_group_name_H-M   'P 1'
#
loop_
_entity.id
_entity.type
_entity.pdbx_description
1 polymer ?
#
loop_
_entity_poly.entity_id
_entity_poly.type
_entity_poly.pdbx_seq_one_letter_code
_entity_poly.pdbx_strand_id
1 'polypeptide(L)'
;MDLLYFEAPPGLQFLHSLVNNVNGGASYYVDAFRAAEILRQNDPEAFEILCSYPVTFHYRNAGRHYHFTRPTIVLNRYSLDNRIDHINYSPPFQAPFESDTSKSEFRKFIRAFQYFRDLIEDQNNQLELILEKDQCVIFQNRRILHARREFDPLSGERWLKGCYTDLDNFKDRLRIFQEKFEPISALEL
;
A
#
# COMPACT_ATOMS: atom_id res chain seq x y z
N MET A 1 0.29 2.63 -2.86
CA MET A 1 0.97 2.83 -1.55
C MET A 1 1.91 4.01 -1.65
N ASP A 2 1.94 4.84 -0.64
CA ASP A 2 2.67 6.10 -0.69
C ASP A 2 4.07 5.99 -0.07
N LEU A 3 4.98 6.84 -0.58
CA LEU A 3 6.32 7.07 -0.06
C LEU A 3 7.24 5.82 -0.06
N LEU A 4 7.05 4.90 -1.03
CA LEU A 4 7.86 3.68 -1.16
C LEU A 4 9.33 3.93 -1.51
N TYR A 5 9.67 5.14 -1.91
CA TYR A 5 11.05 5.58 -2.13
C TYR A 5 11.78 5.97 -0.83
N PHE A 6 11.11 5.93 0.33
CA PHE A 6 11.75 5.99 1.65
C PHE A 6 12.22 4.62 2.10
N GLU A 7 13.30 4.55 2.85
CA GLU A 7 13.76 3.31 3.50
C GLU A 7 12.71 2.78 4.49
N ALA A 8 12.10 3.67 5.26
CA ALA A 8 11.00 3.38 6.17
C ALA A 8 9.72 4.13 5.73
N PRO A 9 8.91 3.59 4.83
CA PRO A 9 7.63 4.19 4.47
C PRO A 9 6.66 4.18 5.64
N PRO A 10 5.80 5.21 5.77
CA PRO A 10 4.85 5.31 6.87
C PRO A 10 3.85 4.16 6.87
N GLY A 11 3.43 3.75 8.05
CA GLY A 11 2.54 2.61 8.24
C GLY A 11 1.06 2.94 8.09
N LEU A 12 0.60 4.07 8.62
CA LEU A 12 -0.78 4.52 8.52
C LEU A 12 -0.90 5.79 7.70
N GLN A 13 -1.96 5.86 6.93
CA GLN A 13 -2.34 7.04 6.16
C GLN A 13 -3.75 7.48 6.53
N PHE A 14 -3.90 8.80 6.63
CA PHE A 14 -5.17 9.49 6.88
C PHE A 14 -5.48 10.35 5.67
N LEU A 15 -6.72 10.28 5.18
CA LEU A 15 -7.22 11.19 4.15
C LEU A 15 -8.51 11.83 4.66
N HIS A 16 -8.44 13.13 4.94
CA HIS A 16 -9.55 13.93 5.43
C HIS A 16 -10.12 14.79 4.30
N SER A 17 -11.40 14.70 4.06
CA SER A 17 -12.12 15.50 3.08
C SER A 17 -12.58 16.80 3.70
N LEU A 18 -11.95 17.89 3.34
CA LEU A 18 -12.33 19.25 3.78
C LEU A 18 -13.44 19.82 2.92
N VAL A 19 -13.38 19.60 1.61
CA VAL A 19 -14.39 19.95 0.61
C VAL A 19 -14.41 18.87 -0.46
N ASN A 20 -15.58 18.42 -0.84
CA ASN A 20 -15.74 17.49 -1.96
C ASN A 20 -17.16 17.61 -2.53
N ASN A 21 -17.34 18.53 -3.46
CA ASN A 21 -18.61 18.79 -4.14
C ASN A 21 -18.50 18.74 -5.66
N VAL A 22 -17.42 18.11 -6.17
CA VAL A 22 -17.22 17.87 -7.60
C VAL A 22 -18.03 16.68 -8.10
N ASN A 23 -18.31 16.66 -9.40
CA ASN A 23 -18.86 15.48 -10.05
C ASN A 23 -17.77 14.42 -10.26
N GLY A 24 -18.01 13.18 -9.79
CA GLY A 24 -17.04 12.08 -9.82
C GLY A 24 -16.06 12.10 -8.66
N GLY A 25 -14.84 11.61 -8.89
CA GLY A 25 -13.75 11.64 -7.91
C GLY A 25 -13.90 10.66 -6.76
N ALA A 26 -14.67 9.60 -6.92
CA ALA A 26 -14.77 8.53 -5.95
C ALA A 26 -13.38 7.95 -5.63
N SER A 27 -13.10 7.73 -4.36
CA SER A 27 -11.91 7.01 -3.90
C SER A 27 -12.17 5.53 -3.93
N TYR A 28 -11.20 4.72 -4.35
CA TYR A 28 -11.30 3.28 -4.28
C TYR A 28 -10.09 2.67 -3.59
N TYR A 29 -10.36 1.58 -2.88
CA TYR A 29 -9.42 0.91 -2.00
C TYR A 29 -9.37 -0.58 -2.32
N VAL A 30 -8.19 -1.18 -2.27
CA VAL A 30 -7.99 -2.61 -2.50
C VAL A 30 -7.14 -3.21 -1.39
N ASP A 31 -7.56 -4.33 -0.83
CA ASP A 31 -6.73 -5.14 0.06
C ASP A 31 -5.69 -5.91 -0.76
N ALA A 32 -4.47 -5.36 -0.82
CA ALA A 32 -3.37 -5.96 -1.57
C ALA A 32 -2.90 -7.30 -0.97
N PHE A 33 -3.14 -7.55 0.33
CA PHE A 33 -2.85 -8.86 0.92
C PHE A 33 -3.78 -9.92 0.34
N ARG A 34 -5.09 -9.61 0.24
CA ARG A 34 -6.04 -10.52 -0.41
C ARG A 34 -5.66 -10.81 -1.86
N ALA A 35 -5.31 -9.79 -2.64
CA ALA A 35 -4.86 -9.98 -4.02
C ALA A 35 -3.60 -10.86 -4.10
N ALA A 36 -2.63 -10.66 -3.20
CA ALA A 36 -1.42 -11.47 -3.14
C ALA A 36 -1.70 -12.92 -2.71
N GLU A 37 -2.64 -13.15 -1.79
CA GLU A 37 -3.04 -14.52 -1.41
C GLU A 37 -3.78 -15.25 -2.54
N ILE A 38 -4.60 -14.55 -3.31
CA ILE A 38 -5.23 -15.11 -4.53
C ILE A 38 -4.14 -15.48 -5.54
N LEU A 39 -3.14 -14.62 -5.75
CA LEU A 39 -2.00 -14.91 -6.60
C LEU A 39 -1.23 -16.15 -6.11
N ARG A 40 -0.94 -16.22 -4.79
CA ARG A 40 -0.24 -17.36 -4.17
C ARG A 40 -0.95 -18.69 -4.43
N GLN A 41 -2.29 -18.70 -4.34
CA GLN A 41 -3.11 -19.90 -4.56
C GLN A 41 -3.16 -20.31 -6.03
N ASN A 42 -3.28 -19.34 -6.95
CA ASN A 42 -3.49 -19.60 -8.36
C ASN A 42 -2.20 -19.79 -9.16
N ASP A 43 -1.13 -19.08 -8.78
CA ASP A 43 0.20 -19.13 -9.43
C ASP A 43 1.30 -18.91 -8.39
N PRO A 44 1.70 -19.98 -7.65
CA PRO A 44 2.75 -19.90 -6.64
C PRO A 44 4.10 -19.43 -7.21
N GLU A 45 4.44 -19.77 -8.47
CA GLU A 45 5.70 -19.31 -9.09
C GLU A 45 5.69 -17.78 -9.28
N ALA A 46 4.57 -17.23 -9.75
CA ALA A 46 4.42 -15.79 -9.88
C ALA A 46 4.49 -15.07 -8.52
N PHE A 47 3.90 -15.66 -7.48
CA PHE A 47 3.99 -15.13 -6.11
C PHE A 47 5.44 -15.08 -5.62
N GLU A 48 6.22 -16.17 -5.75
CA GLU A 48 7.62 -16.24 -5.34
C GLU A 48 8.50 -15.21 -6.10
N ILE A 49 8.24 -15.01 -7.38
CA ILE A 49 8.92 -13.99 -8.17
C ILE A 49 8.65 -12.59 -7.60
N LEU A 50 7.41 -12.28 -7.21
CA LEU A 50 7.09 -10.99 -6.61
C LEU A 50 7.67 -10.83 -5.19
N CYS A 51 8.01 -11.92 -4.50
CA CYS A 51 8.70 -11.90 -3.21
C CYS A 51 10.21 -11.68 -3.34
N SER A 52 10.81 -11.93 -4.51
CA SER A 52 12.26 -11.93 -4.68
C SER A 52 12.79 -10.87 -5.65
N TYR A 53 12.02 -10.54 -6.69
CA TYR A 53 12.48 -9.62 -7.73
C TYR A 53 12.58 -8.18 -7.21
N PRO A 54 13.74 -7.50 -7.35
CA PRO A 54 13.94 -6.15 -6.86
C PRO A 54 13.24 -5.12 -7.75
N VAL A 55 12.44 -4.26 -7.12
CA VAL A 55 11.78 -3.10 -7.75
C VAL A 55 12.26 -1.84 -7.07
N THR A 56 12.78 -0.88 -7.82
CA THR A 56 13.23 0.39 -7.30
C THR A 56 12.12 1.42 -7.40
N PHE A 57 11.89 2.14 -6.31
CA PHE A 57 11.00 3.31 -6.26
C PHE A 57 11.85 4.56 -6.08
N HIS A 58 11.50 5.62 -6.79
CA HIS A 58 12.23 6.88 -6.72
C HIS A 58 11.31 8.11 -6.69
N TYR A 59 11.83 9.17 -6.11
CA TYR A 59 11.24 10.51 -6.18
C TYR A 59 12.34 11.51 -6.44
N ARG A 60 12.27 12.20 -7.60
CA ARG A 60 13.26 13.19 -8.00
C ARG A 60 12.56 14.50 -8.33
N ASN A 61 12.52 15.42 -7.36
CA ASN A 61 11.87 16.72 -7.51
C ASN A 61 12.38 17.70 -6.44
N ALA A 62 12.33 19.01 -6.74
CA ALA A 62 12.65 20.10 -5.81
C ALA A 62 14.00 19.92 -5.07
N GLY A 63 15.05 19.50 -5.79
CA GLY A 63 16.38 19.28 -5.21
C GLY A 63 16.53 18.02 -4.35
N ARG A 64 15.51 17.18 -4.30
CA ARG A 64 15.53 15.91 -3.58
C ARG A 64 15.60 14.73 -4.54
N HIS A 65 16.32 13.70 -4.14
CA HIS A 65 16.40 12.44 -4.87
C HIS A 65 16.38 11.28 -3.86
N TYR A 66 15.18 10.79 -3.57
CA TYR A 66 14.97 9.60 -2.77
C TYR A 66 14.84 8.39 -3.69
N HIS A 67 15.40 7.27 -3.30
CA HIS A 67 15.18 5.99 -3.96
C HIS A 67 15.38 4.85 -2.96
N PHE A 68 14.64 3.78 -3.16
CA PHE A 68 14.80 2.57 -2.37
C PHE A 68 14.34 1.34 -3.18
N THR A 69 15.09 0.25 -3.08
CA THR A 69 14.82 -1.00 -3.80
C THR A 69 14.25 -2.05 -2.85
N ARG A 70 13.16 -2.69 -3.25
CA ARG A 70 12.48 -3.71 -2.46
C ARG A 70 11.61 -4.61 -3.34
N PRO A 71 11.31 -5.87 -2.95
CA PRO A 71 10.37 -6.71 -3.69
C PRO A 71 8.95 -6.21 -3.56
N THR A 72 8.06 -6.62 -4.46
CA THR A 72 6.64 -6.26 -4.43
C THR A 72 5.94 -6.84 -3.22
N ILE A 73 6.20 -8.09 -2.86
CA ILE A 73 5.62 -8.79 -1.71
C ILE A 73 6.73 -9.05 -0.70
N VAL A 74 6.50 -8.72 0.56
CA VAL A 74 7.43 -9.02 1.66
C VAL A 74 6.75 -9.93 2.67
N LEU A 75 7.40 -11.04 2.97
CA LEU A 75 6.94 -12.02 3.96
C LEU A 75 7.53 -11.71 5.34
N ASN A 76 6.75 -12.02 6.37
CA ASN A 76 7.23 -11.94 7.74
C ASN A 76 8.21 -13.09 8.00
N ARG A 77 9.48 -12.77 8.16
CA ARG A 77 10.58 -13.74 8.37
C ARG A 77 10.48 -14.51 9.67
N TYR A 78 9.68 -14.02 10.61
CA TYR A 78 9.50 -14.62 11.94
C TYR A 78 8.20 -15.41 12.06
N SER A 79 7.40 -15.46 10.99
CA SER A 79 6.16 -16.21 10.93
C SER A 79 6.41 -17.60 10.34
N LEU A 80 5.98 -18.65 11.05
CA LEU A 80 6.10 -20.04 10.59
C LEU A 80 5.23 -20.35 9.36
N ASP A 81 4.19 -19.56 9.13
CA ASP A 81 3.23 -19.72 8.05
C ASP A 81 3.47 -18.77 6.85
N ASN A 82 4.64 -18.14 6.78
CA ASN A 82 5.03 -17.23 5.70
C ASN A 82 3.97 -16.15 5.40
N ARG A 83 3.41 -15.55 6.46
CA ARG A 83 2.43 -14.46 6.31
C ARG A 83 3.03 -13.27 5.57
N ILE A 84 2.20 -12.60 4.79
CA ILE A 84 2.56 -11.35 4.17
C ILE A 84 2.74 -10.29 5.28
N ASP A 85 3.88 -9.64 5.31
CA ASP A 85 4.19 -8.54 6.22
C ASP A 85 3.72 -7.22 5.62
N HIS A 86 4.09 -6.97 4.38
CA HIS A 86 3.67 -5.78 3.64
C HIS A 86 3.82 -5.95 2.12
N ILE A 87 3.16 -5.04 1.39
CA ILE A 87 3.22 -4.95 -0.07
C ILE A 87 3.90 -3.64 -0.47
N ASN A 88 4.58 -3.67 -1.61
CA ASN A 88 5.21 -2.51 -2.24
C ASN A 88 4.70 -2.40 -3.69
N TYR A 89 3.70 -1.56 -3.90
CA TYR A 89 3.12 -1.31 -5.21
C TYR A 89 2.78 0.17 -5.36
N SER A 90 3.50 0.86 -6.23
CA SER A 90 3.29 2.29 -6.52
C SER A 90 3.82 2.62 -7.91
N PRO A 91 3.07 2.29 -8.98
CA PRO A 91 3.51 2.51 -10.35
C PRO A 91 3.98 3.94 -10.67
N PRO A 92 3.35 5.01 -10.12
CA PRO A 92 3.79 6.39 -10.40
C PRO A 92 5.21 6.71 -9.92
N PHE A 93 5.73 5.97 -8.94
CA PHE A 93 7.05 6.17 -8.35
C PHE A 93 8.03 5.04 -8.68
N GLN A 94 7.65 4.10 -9.53
CA GLN A 94 8.54 3.04 -9.98
C GLN A 94 9.62 3.62 -10.89
N ALA A 95 10.87 3.37 -10.53
CA ALA A 95 12.02 3.71 -11.37
C ALA A 95 12.11 2.79 -12.59
N PRO A 96 12.84 3.19 -13.65
CA PRO A 96 13.20 2.27 -14.73
C PRO A 96 13.92 1.04 -14.17
N PHE A 97 13.67 -0.12 -14.75
CA PHE A 97 14.37 -1.34 -14.39
C PHE A 97 15.83 -1.27 -14.83
N GLU A 98 16.73 -1.77 -13.99
CA GLU A 98 18.15 -1.84 -14.32
C GLU A 98 18.41 -2.92 -15.37
N SER A 99 19.42 -2.68 -16.23
CA SER A 99 19.72 -3.56 -17.37
C SER A 99 20.44 -4.87 -17.02
N ASP A 100 20.85 -5.03 -15.76
CA ASP A 100 21.71 -6.13 -15.32
C ASP A 100 20.94 -7.43 -15.05
N THR A 101 19.62 -7.38 -15.05
CA THR A 101 18.79 -8.57 -14.84
C THR A 101 18.72 -9.42 -16.10
N SER A 102 18.72 -10.74 -15.95
CA SER A 102 18.53 -11.63 -17.09
C SER A 102 17.19 -11.36 -17.77
N LYS A 103 17.17 -11.34 -19.10
CA LYS A 103 15.94 -11.10 -19.89
C LYS A 103 14.84 -12.10 -19.55
N SER A 104 15.20 -13.33 -19.17
CA SER A 104 14.24 -14.38 -18.80
C SER A 104 13.58 -14.09 -17.46
N GLU A 105 14.34 -13.70 -16.43
CA GLU A 105 13.81 -13.35 -15.11
C GLU A 105 12.94 -12.10 -15.17
N PHE A 106 13.37 -11.09 -15.93
CA PHE A 106 12.56 -9.90 -16.16
C PHE A 106 11.21 -10.23 -16.81
N ARG A 107 11.18 -11.12 -17.82
CA ARG A 107 9.92 -11.55 -18.44
C ARG A 107 9.00 -12.28 -17.46
N LYS A 108 9.55 -13.13 -16.61
CA LYS A 108 8.78 -13.81 -15.56
C LYS A 108 8.21 -12.79 -14.56
N PHE A 109 9.04 -11.85 -14.11
CA PHE A 109 8.60 -10.78 -13.23
C PHE A 109 7.47 -9.96 -13.85
N ILE A 110 7.58 -9.51 -15.11
CA ILE A 110 6.55 -8.72 -15.77
C ILE A 110 5.22 -9.47 -15.86
N ARG A 111 5.24 -10.77 -16.16
CA ARG A 111 4.02 -11.61 -16.18
C ARG A 111 3.38 -11.70 -14.79
N ALA A 112 4.17 -11.97 -13.77
CA ALA A 112 3.71 -12.03 -12.38
C ALA A 112 3.12 -10.67 -11.92
N PHE A 113 3.81 -9.58 -12.26
CA PHE A 113 3.39 -8.23 -11.92
C PHE A 113 2.10 -7.80 -12.65
N GLN A 114 1.95 -8.20 -13.91
CA GLN A 114 0.71 -8.00 -14.67
C GLN A 114 -0.46 -8.77 -14.06
N TYR A 115 -0.25 -10.03 -13.68
CA TYR A 115 -1.28 -10.83 -13.03
C TYR A 115 -1.70 -10.20 -11.68
N PHE A 116 -0.76 -9.77 -10.87
CA PHE A 116 -1.04 -9.07 -9.62
C PHE A 116 -1.81 -7.76 -9.85
N ARG A 117 -1.41 -6.97 -10.86
CA ARG A 117 -2.15 -5.78 -11.30
C ARG A 117 -3.60 -6.12 -11.68
N ASP A 118 -3.81 -7.16 -12.48
CA ASP A 118 -5.16 -7.53 -12.94
C ASP A 118 -6.07 -7.91 -11.75
N LEU A 119 -5.52 -8.55 -10.71
CA LEU A 119 -6.24 -8.83 -9.47
C LEU A 119 -6.59 -7.55 -8.69
N ILE A 120 -5.71 -6.55 -8.70
CA ILE A 120 -5.91 -5.25 -8.04
C ILE A 120 -6.96 -4.41 -8.81
N GLU A 121 -6.94 -4.48 -10.14
CA GLU A 121 -7.81 -3.69 -11.00
C GLU A 121 -9.20 -4.31 -11.18
N ASP A 122 -9.39 -5.57 -10.77
CA ASP A 122 -10.71 -6.20 -10.76
C ASP A 122 -11.65 -5.45 -9.80
N GLN A 123 -12.75 -4.93 -10.35
CA GLN A 123 -13.74 -4.14 -9.60
C GLN A 123 -14.36 -4.93 -8.42
N ASN A 124 -14.44 -6.26 -8.52
CA ASN A 124 -14.92 -7.11 -7.43
C ASN A 124 -14.01 -7.11 -6.20
N ASN A 125 -12.74 -6.69 -6.36
CA ASN A 125 -11.77 -6.55 -5.28
C ASN A 125 -11.67 -5.11 -4.76
N GLN A 126 -12.46 -4.17 -5.29
CA GLN A 126 -12.41 -2.76 -4.96
C GLN A 126 -13.56 -2.34 -4.04
N LEU A 127 -13.25 -1.61 -2.99
CA LEU A 127 -14.20 -0.83 -2.22
C LEU A 127 -14.17 0.60 -2.75
N GLU A 128 -15.27 1.05 -3.33
CA GLU A 128 -15.39 2.41 -3.88
C GLU A 128 -16.33 3.24 -3.01
N LEU A 129 -15.93 4.48 -2.69
CA LEU A 129 -16.71 5.42 -1.90
C LEU A 129 -16.37 6.87 -2.26
N ILE A 130 -17.33 7.76 -2.09
CA ILE A 130 -17.11 9.21 -2.11
C ILE A 130 -16.88 9.66 -0.67
N LEU A 131 -15.72 10.28 -0.41
CA LEU A 131 -15.47 10.92 0.88
C LEU A 131 -16.23 12.26 0.90
N GLU A 132 -17.29 12.31 1.67
CA GLU A 132 -18.05 13.54 1.89
C GLU A 132 -17.24 14.53 2.76
N LYS A 133 -17.66 15.77 2.78
CA LYS A 133 -17.08 16.80 3.65
C LYS A 133 -17.03 16.32 5.10
N ASP A 134 -15.92 16.60 5.78
CA ASP A 134 -15.61 16.25 7.18
C ASP A 134 -15.42 14.76 7.47
N GLN A 135 -15.51 13.90 6.46
CA GLN A 135 -15.15 12.47 6.61
C GLN A 135 -13.64 12.25 6.51
N CYS A 136 -13.14 11.33 7.31
CA CYS A 136 -11.74 10.90 7.29
C CYS A 136 -11.65 9.39 7.17
N VAL A 137 -10.90 8.91 6.18
CA VAL A 137 -10.54 7.51 6.08
C VAL A 137 -9.13 7.28 6.63
N ILE A 138 -8.96 6.18 7.36
CA ILE A 138 -7.69 5.75 7.94
C ILE A 138 -7.43 4.33 7.45
N PHE A 139 -6.23 4.09 6.94
CA PHE A 139 -5.86 2.76 6.46
C PHE A 139 -4.36 2.48 6.61
N GLN A 140 -4.03 1.19 6.60
CA GLN A 140 -2.65 0.73 6.62
C GLN A 140 -2.03 0.91 5.23
N ASN A 141 -1.13 1.88 5.10
CA ASN A 141 -0.47 2.25 3.84
C ASN A 141 0.36 1.11 3.22
N ARG A 142 0.76 0.12 4.02
CA ARG A 142 1.55 -1.02 3.56
C ARG A 142 0.71 -2.27 3.21
N ARG A 143 -0.62 -2.16 3.32
CA ARG A 143 -1.57 -3.21 2.98
C ARG A 143 -2.62 -2.74 1.98
N ILE A 144 -3.17 -1.54 2.19
CA ILE A 144 -4.29 -1.04 1.38
C ILE A 144 -3.74 -0.17 0.25
N LEU A 145 -4.05 -0.57 -0.98
CA LEU A 145 -3.90 0.27 -2.15
C LEU A 145 -5.06 1.25 -2.24
N HIS A 146 -4.79 2.44 -2.69
CA HIS A 146 -5.81 3.46 -2.88
C HIS A 146 -5.55 4.27 -4.14
N ALA A 147 -6.62 4.69 -4.78
CA ALA A 147 -6.57 5.60 -5.91
C ALA A 147 -7.89 6.38 -6.01
N ARG A 148 -8.03 7.18 -7.03
CA ARG A 148 -9.19 8.03 -7.25
C ARG A 148 -9.68 7.91 -8.70
N ARG A 149 -10.98 7.85 -8.88
CA ARG A 149 -11.62 7.94 -10.18
C ARG A 149 -11.47 9.36 -10.74
N GLU A 150 -11.68 9.48 -12.04
CA GLU A 150 -11.77 10.76 -12.71
C GLU A 150 -12.84 11.67 -12.07
N PHE A 151 -12.63 12.97 -12.08
CA PHE A 151 -13.60 13.97 -11.67
C PHE A 151 -13.54 15.19 -12.59
N ASP A 152 -14.64 15.92 -12.66
CA ASP A 152 -14.70 17.20 -13.38
C ASP A 152 -14.24 18.35 -12.47
N PRO A 153 -13.05 18.93 -12.72
CA PRO A 153 -12.52 20.01 -11.88
C PRO A 153 -13.29 21.33 -12.03
N LEU A 154 -14.16 21.45 -13.05
CA LEU A 154 -14.97 22.64 -13.24
C LEU A 154 -16.35 22.56 -12.55
N SER A 155 -16.71 21.39 -12.03
CA SER A 155 -18.03 21.16 -11.41
C SER A 155 -18.10 21.58 -9.94
N GLY A 156 -16.98 21.94 -9.30
CA GLY A 156 -16.94 22.31 -7.89
C GLY A 156 -15.54 22.33 -7.30
N GLU A 157 -15.46 22.23 -5.98
CA GLU A 157 -14.22 22.21 -5.22
C GLU A 157 -13.96 20.82 -4.63
N ARG A 158 -12.70 20.41 -4.66
CA ARG A 158 -12.23 19.20 -4.02
C ARG A 158 -10.93 19.45 -3.28
N TRP A 159 -10.99 19.35 -1.95
CA TRP A 159 -9.84 19.54 -1.08
C TRP A 159 -9.75 18.42 -0.05
N LEU A 160 -8.81 17.49 -0.28
CA LEU A 160 -8.46 16.44 0.66
C LEU A 160 -7.10 16.76 1.30
N LYS A 161 -7.01 16.57 2.60
CA LYS A 161 -5.77 16.71 3.36
C LYS A 161 -5.31 15.34 3.83
N GLY A 162 -4.07 14.96 3.48
CA GLY A 162 -3.46 13.70 3.90
C GLY A 162 -2.42 13.91 5.00
N CYS A 163 -2.27 12.94 5.90
CA CYS A 163 -1.13 12.82 6.78
C CYS A 163 -0.79 11.35 7.01
N TYR A 164 0.38 11.13 7.60
CA TYR A 164 0.92 9.79 7.84
C TYR A 164 1.44 9.69 9.27
N THR A 165 1.43 8.46 9.81
CA THR A 165 2.15 8.14 11.04
C THR A 165 2.84 6.78 10.93
N ASP A 166 3.91 6.60 11.69
CA ASP A 166 4.63 5.35 11.77
C ASP A 166 3.81 4.32 12.55
N LEU A 167 3.93 3.05 12.16
CA LEU A 167 3.30 1.95 12.88
C LEU A 167 3.85 1.81 14.30
N ASP A 168 5.11 2.12 14.52
CA ASP A 168 5.73 2.01 15.84
C ASP A 168 5.11 3.00 16.83
N ASN A 169 4.93 4.26 16.43
CA ASN A 169 4.26 5.27 17.24
C ASN A 169 2.79 4.89 17.51
N PHE A 170 2.09 4.34 16.53
CA PHE A 170 0.72 3.89 16.72
C PHE A 170 0.64 2.72 17.69
N LYS A 171 1.50 1.69 17.53
CA LYS A 171 1.54 0.51 18.38
C LYS A 171 1.98 0.85 19.81
N ASP A 172 2.94 1.79 19.97
CA ASP A 172 3.34 2.31 21.29
C ASP A 172 2.14 2.88 22.04
N ARG A 173 1.40 3.80 21.40
CA ARG A 173 0.22 4.40 22.02
C ARG A 173 -0.88 3.39 22.31
N LEU A 174 -1.11 2.45 21.41
CA LEU A 174 -2.07 1.37 21.64
C LEU A 174 -1.72 0.56 22.90
N ARG A 175 -0.46 0.13 23.06
CA ARG A 175 -0.01 -0.62 24.24
C ARG A 175 -0.16 0.18 25.53
N ILE A 176 0.24 1.46 25.52
CA ILE A 176 0.08 2.35 26.69
C ILE A 176 -1.40 2.47 27.08
N PHE A 177 -2.29 2.60 26.11
CA PHE A 177 -3.72 2.67 26.38
C PHE A 177 -4.29 1.34 26.87
N GLN A 178 -3.86 0.22 26.32
CA GLN A 178 -4.24 -1.12 26.81
C GLN A 178 -3.80 -1.32 28.26
N GLU A 179 -2.56 -1.01 28.59
CA GLU A 179 -2.04 -1.10 29.97
C GLU A 179 -2.82 -0.20 30.95
N LYS A 180 -3.26 0.97 30.49
CA LYS A 180 -3.99 1.94 31.32
C LYS A 180 -5.45 1.58 31.54
N PHE A 181 -6.13 1.06 30.53
CA PHE A 181 -7.57 0.84 30.53
C PHE A 181 -7.99 -0.63 30.59
N GLU A 182 -7.10 -1.53 30.27
CA GLU A 182 -7.25 -2.98 30.38
C GLU A 182 -6.01 -3.56 31.10
N PRO A 183 -5.82 -3.26 32.40
CA PRO A 183 -4.68 -3.80 33.13
C PRO A 183 -4.75 -5.32 33.08
N ILE A 184 -3.68 -5.95 32.57
CA ILE A 184 -3.50 -7.40 32.57
C ILE A 184 -3.68 -7.85 34.01
N SER A 185 -4.71 -8.64 34.28
CA SER A 185 -4.89 -9.24 35.62
C SER A 185 -3.64 -10.09 35.90
N ALA A 186 -3.00 -9.87 37.03
CA ALA A 186 -1.74 -10.53 37.44
C ALA A 186 -1.87 -12.06 37.65
N LEU A 187 -2.80 -12.71 36.96
CA LEU A 187 -3.17 -14.12 37.11
C LEU A 187 -2.81 -14.99 35.91
N GLU A 188 -2.12 -14.43 34.87
CA GLU A 188 -1.69 -15.19 33.69
C GLU A 188 -0.18 -15.03 33.44
N LEU A 189 0.65 -15.25 34.46
CA LEU A 189 2.10 -15.49 34.35
C LEU A 189 2.44 -16.89 34.83
#